data_93fa7e688d09b580dae39904392e49f6
#
_entry.id   93fa7e688d09b580dae39904392e49f6
#
_cell.length_a   1.000
_cell.length_b   1.000
_cell.length_c   1.000
_cell.angle_alpha   90.00
_cell.angle_beta   90.00
_cell.angle_gamma   90.00
#
_symmetry.space_group_name_H-M   'P 1'
#
loop_
_entity.id
_entity.type
_entity.pdbx_description
1 polymer ?
#
loop_
_entity_poly.entity_id
_entity_poly.type
_entity_poly.pdbx_seq_one_letter_code
_entity_poly.pdbx_strand_id
1 'polypeptide(L)'
;MCGIVGYIGNKKAIPVLINGLSKLEYRGYDSAGVAVNEDGKLNVIKCKGRLSFLEERLKAEKLDGCMGIGHTRWATHGEPNDVNSHPHISQSGEIAVVHNGIIENYIQLKEFLIGQGYNFKSDTDTEVIAHLVEYYYEGDLVDAVMKVIDEIEGSYALGVLCKDEEDMFVCARKDSPLIVGLGDGENFIASDIPAILEYTRDIYILEDKEVAVLTRDSVKVFNSLGAPVNKEVFKVNWDVEAAEKGGFEHFMMKEMYEEPKVIRDTINPRVKNGELVLDSINITKEDIAKLEKIYIVACGTAYHAGVVGKYIIEKLCRIPVEVDVASEFRYRDPLINDKNLTIIISQSGETLDTLFALREAKKSGSRILSIVNVVGSSIARDSDDVLYTWAGPEIAVASTKAYNTQLTALYLVALDLGLKKGTISKEEANNILASLKEIPNGIEQILKNKEDIQKFAHNHYNAKSIFFIGRSLDYALSLEGSLKLKEISYIHSEAYAGGELKHGTIALIEKGTLVVCPMTQDALFEKMVSNIREVKARGAVVLAITQEKNKTELEKTADMVLTIPDVDSLTAPISAVTPLQLFAYYMALEKGCDVDKPRNLAKSVTVE
;
A
#
# COMPACT_ATOMS: atom_id res chain seq x y z
N MET A 1 4.83 -7.12 -5.27
CA MET A 1 4.35 -6.50 -6.52
C MET A 1 5.51 -6.10 -7.41
N CYS A 2 5.32 -6.16 -8.72
CA CYS A 2 6.35 -5.86 -9.71
C CYS A 2 6.28 -4.41 -10.20
N GLY A 3 7.37 -3.87 -10.77
CA GLY A 3 7.40 -2.57 -11.42
C GLY A 3 7.50 -2.72 -12.93
N ILE A 4 6.63 -2.04 -13.68
CA ILE A 4 6.70 -1.93 -15.15
C ILE A 4 7.05 -0.49 -15.52
N VAL A 5 7.94 -0.34 -16.49
CA VAL A 5 8.22 0.91 -17.19
C VAL A 5 8.37 0.60 -18.68
N GLY A 6 7.73 1.37 -19.55
CA GLY A 6 7.96 1.35 -20.98
C GLY A 6 8.20 2.75 -21.51
N TYR A 7 8.95 2.87 -22.57
CA TYR A 7 9.35 4.13 -23.19
C TYR A 7 9.42 4.02 -24.71
N ILE A 8 8.93 5.04 -25.37
CA ILE A 8 9.17 5.31 -26.78
C ILE A 8 9.38 6.82 -26.97
N GLY A 9 10.44 7.21 -27.65
CA GLY A 9 10.74 8.63 -27.85
C GLY A 9 12.03 8.90 -28.60
N ASN A 10 12.62 10.07 -28.35
CA ASN A 10 13.85 10.52 -29.01
C ASN A 10 15.12 10.24 -28.20
N LYS A 11 15.00 9.81 -26.93
CA LYS A 11 16.12 9.48 -26.06
C LYS A 11 16.42 7.98 -26.13
N LYS A 12 17.63 7.58 -25.77
CA LYS A 12 17.94 6.16 -25.54
C LYS A 12 17.01 5.60 -24.46
N ALA A 13 16.40 4.44 -24.71
CA ALA A 13 15.42 3.85 -23.80
C ALA A 13 16.04 3.40 -22.47
N ILE A 14 17.24 2.82 -22.47
CA ILE A 14 17.89 2.25 -21.27
C ILE A 14 17.97 3.24 -20.11
N PRO A 15 18.50 4.47 -20.23
CA PRO A 15 18.55 5.42 -19.12
C PRO A 15 17.16 5.77 -18.57
N VAL A 16 16.14 5.89 -19.42
CA VAL A 16 14.77 6.19 -19.02
C VAL A 16 14.17 5.01 -18.26
N LEU A 17 14.32 3.80 -18.79
CA LEU A 17 13.81 2.57 -18.15
C LEU A 17 14.45 2.36 -16.77
N ILE A 18 15.78 2.47 -16.67
CA ILE A 18 16.50 2.26 -15.41
C ILE A 18 16.11 3.34 -14.38
N ASN A 19 16.02 4.61 -14.77
CA ASN A 19 15.55 5.66 -13.87
C ASN A 19 14.12 5.38 -13.36
N GLY A 20 13.20 5.04 -14.25
CA GLY A 20 11.82 4.70 -13.86
C GLY A 20 11.76 3.45 -12.96
N LEU A 21 12.49 2.38 -13.30
CA LEU A 21 12.55 1.16 -12.48
C LEU A 21 13.17 1.42 -11.11
N SER A 22 14.15 2.32 -10.99
CA SER A 22 14.73 2.68 -9.69
C SER A 22 13.70 3.30 -8.74
N LYS A 23 12.75 4.06 -9.29
CA LYS A 23 11.63 4.63 -8.55
C LYS A 23 10.54 3.60 -8.19
N LEU A 24 10.55 2.41 -8.81
CA LEU A 24 9.62 1.29 -8.57
C LEU A 24 10.23 0.12 -7.80
N GLU A 25 11.51 0.16 -7.45
CA GLU A 25 12.19 -0.95 -6.78
C GLU A 25 11.56 -1.34 -5.44
N TYR A 26 10.85 -0.40 -4.77
CA TYR A 26 10.05 -0.70 -3.58
C TYR A 26 8.88 -1.68 -3.83
N ARG A 27 8.51 -1.88 -5.10
CA ARG A 27 7.46 -2.82 -5.52
C ARG A 27 7.99 -4.23 -5.75
N GLY A 28 9.25 -4.38 -6.18
CA GLY A 28 9.86 -5.69 -6.46
C GLY A 28 11.36 -5.54 -6.65
N TYR A 29 12.14 -6.48 -6.10
CA TYR A 29 13.61 -6.44 -6.10
C TYR A 29 14.25 -7.81 -6.17
N ASP A 30 13.50 -8.86 -6.52
CA ASP A 30 13.99 -10.24 -6.61
C ASP A 30 14.75 -10.50 -7.92
N SER A 31 14.33 -9.81 -8.97
CA SER A 31 14.99 -9.81 -10.26
C SER A 31 14.61 -8.57 -11.07
N ALA A 32 15.39 -8.22 -12.08
CA ALA A 32 15.14 -7.10 -12.97
C ALA A 32 15.55 -7.43 -14.39
N GLY A 33 14.95 -6.72 -15.37
CA GLY A 33 15.34 -6.85 -16.76
C GLY A 33 14.70 -5.81 -17.66
N VAL A 34 15.27 -5.66 -18.84
CA VAL A 34 14.84 -4.75 -19.90
C VAL A 34 14.84 -5.45 -21.25
N ALA A 35 13.94 -5.02 -22.14
CA ALA A 35 13.97 -5.33 -23.56
C ALA A 35 13.98 -4.02 -24.34
N VAL A 36 14.85 -3.93 -25.34
CA VAL A 36 14.96 -2.75 -26.22
C VAL A 36 14.87 -3.23 -27.68
N ASN A 37 14.03 -2.57 -28.47
CA ASN A 37 14.02 -2.74 -29.91
C ASN A 37 15.05 -1.80 -30.53
N GLU A 38 16.01 -2.37 -31.27
CA GLU A 38 17.07 -1.64 -31.96
C GLU A 38 17.30 -2.28 -33.32
N ASP A 39 17.10 -1.52 -34.40
CA ASP A 39 17.31 -1.96 -35.77
C ASP A 39 16.60 -3.30 -36.12
N GLY A 40 15.33 -3.45 -35.69
CA GLY A 40 14.52 -4.66 -35.93
C GLY A 40 15.01 -5.88 -35.15
N LYS A 41 15.70 -5.68 -34.03
CA LYS A 41 16.14 -6.75 -33.12
C LYS A 41 15.74 -6.44 -31.68
N LEU A 42 15.14 -7.41 -31.00
CA LEU A 42 14.88 -7.33 -29.59
C LEU A 42 16.12 -7.76 -28.78
N ASN A 43 16.71 -6.83 -28.05
CA ASN A 43 17.82 -7.08 -27.15
C ASN A 43 17.27 -7.16 -25.72
N VAL A 44 17.40 -8.32 -25.07
CA VAL A 44 16.87 -8.58 -23.74
C VAL A 44 17.99 -8.87 -22.76
N ILE A 45 18.05 -8.08 -21.68
CA ILE A 45 19.03 -8.24 -20.61
C ILE A 45 18.28 -8.33 -19.30
N LYS A 46 18.48 -9.40 -18.56
CA LYS A 46 17.78 -9.66 -17.29
C LYS A 46 18.66 -10.42 -16.30
N CYS A 47 18.40 -10.25 -15.01
CA CYS A 47 19.17 -10.89 -13.96
C CYS A 47 18.38 -11.07 -12.68
N LYS A 48 18.76 -12.08 -11.90
CA LYS A 48 18.36 -12.24 -10.51
C LYS A 48 18.96 -11.13 -9.66
N GLY A 49 18.21 -10.62 -8.68
CA GLY A 49 18.66 -9.67 -7.68
C GLY A 49 18.18 -8.24 -7.94
N ARG A 50 18.72 -7.30 -7.18
CA ARG A 50 18.33 -5.89 -7.22
C ARG A 50 18.69 -5.22 -8.56
N LEU A 51 18.04 -4.10 -8.84
CA LEU A 51 18.24 -3.32 -10.07
C LEU A 51 19.72 -2.98 -10.32
N SER A 52 20.50 -2.76 -9.26
CA SER A 52 21.95 -2.49 -9.37
C SER A 52 22.72 -3.61 -10.10
N PHE A 53 22.30 -4.86 -10.04
CA PHE A 53 22.92 -5.95 -10.80
C PHE A 53 22.60 -5.87 -12.29
N LEU A 54 21.39 -5.42 -12.63
CA LEU A 54 21.02 -5.14 -14.01
C LEU A 54 21.84 -3.98 -14.57
N GLU A 55 22.01 -2.89 -13.81
CA GLU A 55 22.84 -1.75 -14.19
C GLU A 55 24.29 -2.17 -14.48
N GLU A 56 24.87 -3.07 -13.67
CA GLU A 56 26.20 -3.60 -13.90
C GLU A 56 26.29 -4.39 -15.22
N ARG A 57 25.29 -5.24 -15.52
CA ARG A 57 25.25 -5.97 -16.79
C ARG A 57 25.13 -5.04 -17.99
N LEU A 58 24.30 -4.00 -17.88
CA LEU A 58 24.09 -3.03 -18.94
C LEU A 58 25.33 -2.17 -19.27
N LYS A 59 26.28 -2.02 -18.34
CA LYS A 59 27.54 -1.30 -18.63
C LYS A 59 28.39 -1.97 -19.71
N ALA A 60 28.26 -3.29 -19.87
CA ALA A 60 28.99 -4.04 -20.89
C ALA A 60 28.32 -3.99 -22.27
N GLU A 61 27.06 -3.58 -22.31
CA GLU A 61 26.22 -3.57 -23.52
C GLU A 61 26.07 -2.14 -24.06
N LYS A 62 26.14 -2.01 -25.39
CA LYS A 62 25.89 -0.73 -26.06
C LYS A 62 24.54 -0.81 -26.76
N LEU A 63 23.48 -0.46 -26.04
CA LEU A 63 22.12 -0.41 -26.57
C LEU A 63 21.70 1.04 -26.75
N ASP A 64 21.44 1.42 -27.99
CA ASP A 64 21.12 2.78 -28.40
C ASP A 64 19.65 2.93 -28.87
N GLY A 65 18.85 1.86 -28.81
CA GLY A 65 17.44 1.86 -29.19
C GLY A 65 16.61 2.88 -28.38
N CYS A 66 15.63 3.46 -29.04
CA CYS A 66 14.77 4.53 -28.51
C CYS A 66 13.40 4.03 -28.03
N MET A 67 13.16 2.72 -28.09
CA MET A 67 11.94 2.08 -27.62
C MET A 67 12.29 0.85 -26.78
N GLY A 68 11.62 0.70 -25.63
CA GLY A 68 11.88 -0.44 -24.76
C GLY A 68 10.88 -0.59 -23.61
N ILE A 69 10.91 -1.76 -22.98
CA ILE A 69 10.15 -2.09 -21.77
C ILE A 69 11.09 -2.63 -20.70
N GLY A 70 10.77 -2.38 -19.46
CA GLY A 70 11.56 -2.82 -18.32
C GLY A 70 10.69 -3.27 -17.15
N HIS A 71 11.26 -4.12 -16.31
CA HIS A 71 10.55 -4.75 -15.20
C HIS A 71 11.44 -4.96 -13.99
N THR A 72 10.88 -4.76 -12.78
CA THR A 72 11.41 -5.27 -11.52
C THR A 72 10.41 -6.24 -10.92
N ARG A 73 10.88 -7.46 -10.58
CA ARG A 73 10.01 -8.57 -10.22
C ARG A 73 9.96 -8.79 -8.71
N TRP A 74 8.75 -9.09 -8.24
CA TRP A 74 8.44 -9.79 -7.01
C TRP A 74 7.91 -11.17 -7.40
N ALA A 75 8.62 -12.24 -7.04
CA ALA A 75 8.31 -13.58 -7.50
C ALA A 75 7.00 -14.11 -6.89
N THR A 76 6.06 -14.49 -7.75
CA THR A 76 4.82 -15.21 -7.41
C THR A 76 4.85 -16.65 -7.93
N HIS A 77 5.24 -16.84 -9.20
CA HIS A 77 5.39 -18.13 -9.87
C HIS A 77 6.83 -18.33 -10.33
N GLY A 78 7.44 -19.45 -9.97
CA GLY A 78 8.85 -19.74 -10.26
C GLY A 78 9.83 -18.97 -9.37
N GLU A 79 10.91 -19.64 -8.94
CA GLU A 79 11.93 -19.03 -8.08
C GLU A 79 12.65 -17.87 -8.76
N PRO A 80 13.19 -16.89 -8.00
CA PRO A 80 14.00 -15.82 -8.56
C PRO A 80 15.29 -16.35 -9.20
N ASN A 81 15.36 -16.30 -10.53
CA ASN A 81 16.53 -16.62 -11.35
C ASN A 81 16.48 -15.84 -12.67
N ASP A 82 17.55 -15.91 -13.46
CA ASP A 82 17.64 -15.16 -14.73
C ASP A 82 16.58 -15.62 -15.76
N VAL A 83 16.20 -16.89 -15.77
CA VAL A 83 15.22 -17.45 -16.72
C VAL A 83 13.81 -16.95 -16.40
N ASN A 84 13.43 -16.98 -15.12
CA ASN A 84 12.12 -16.57 -14.62
C ASN A 84 11.98 -15.03 -14.49
N SER A 85 13.04 -14.26 -14.76
CA SER A 85 13.00 -12.80 -14.78
C SER A 85 12.28 -12.29 -16.03
N HIS A 86 11.59 -11.15 -15.91
CA HIS A 86 11.02 -10.43 -17.06
C HIS A 86 12.07 -9.51 -17.72
N PRO A 87 11.91 -9.17 -19.00
CA PRO A 87 10.86 -9.58 -19.95
C PRO A 87 10.95 -11.06 -20.36
N HIS A 88 9.78 -11.67 -20.66
CA HIS A 88 9.72 -12.96 -21.33
C HIS A 88 9.69 -12.78 -22.84
N ILE A 89 10.28 -13.74 -23.57
CA ILE A 89 10.42 -13.68 -25.02
C ILE A 89 9.68 -14.88 -25.61
N SER A 90 9.03 -14.65 -26.74
CA SER A 90 8.40 -15.71 -27.54
C SER A 90 9.41 -16.70 -28.10
N GLN A 91 8.94 -17.82 -28.65
CA GLN A 91 9.81 -18.89 -29.16
C GLN A 91 10.72 -18.43 -30.30
N SER A 92 10.23 -17.61 -31.24
CA SER A 92 11.01 -17.03 -32.32
C SER A 92 11.98 -15.95 -31.86
N GLY A 93 11.73 -15.34 -30.68
CA GLY A 93 12.44 -14.17 -30.19
C GLY A 93 11.93 -12.83 -30.75
N GLU A 94 10.76 -12.82 -31.37
CA GLU A 94 10.20 -11.65 -32.05
C GLU A 94 9.25 -10.81 -31.18
N ILE A 95 8.76 -11.40 -30.07
CA ILE A 95 7.86 -10.73 -29.11
C ILE A 95 8.53 -10.72 -27.73
N ALA A 96 8.53 -9.58 -27.06
CA ALA A 96 8.94 -9.44 -25.67
C ALA A 96 7.81 -8.88 -24.82
N VAL A 97 7.57 -9.47 -23.65
CA VAL A 97 6.46 -9.13 -22.76
C VAL A 97 6.94 -8.90 -21.33
N VAL A 98 6.48 -7.81 -20.72
CA VAL A 98 6.50 -7.60 -19.26
C VAL A 98 5.08 -7.71 -18.73
N HIS A 99 4.93 -8.29 -17.54
CA HIS A 99 3.63 -8.57 -16.94
C HIS A 99 3.66 -8.38 -15.42
N ASN A 100 2.66 -7.68 -14.90
CA ASN A 100 2.27 -7.67 -13.50
C ASN A 100 0.91 -8.32 -13.36
N GLY A 101 0.74 -9.22 -12.44
CA GLY A 101 -0.52 -9.95 -12.23
C GLY A 101 -0.32 -11.46 -12.11
N ILE A 102 -1.39 -12.20 -12.25
CA ILE A 102 -1.43 -13.67 -12.31
C ILE A 102 -2.39 -14.09 -13.42
N ILE A 103 -1.93 -14.98 -14.29
CA ILE A 103 -2.77 -15.63 -15.31
C ILE A 103 -3.29 -16.94 -14.74
N GLU A 104 -4.53 -16.95 -14.30
CA GLU A 104 -5.13 -18.07 -13.57
C GLU A 104 -5.28 -19.34 -14.43
N ASN A 105 -5.56 -19.17 -15.71
CA ASN A 105 -5.71 -20.28 -16.66
C ASN A 105 -4.40 -20.64 -17.42
N TYR A 106 -3.23 -20.20 -16.90
CA TYR A 106 -1.94 -20.39 -17.60
C TYR A 106 -1.60 -21.85 -17.90
N ILE A 107 -2.04 -22.80 -17.06
CA ILE A 107 -1.77 -24.23 -17.26
C ILE A 107 -2.45 -24.73 -18.52
N GLN A 108 -3.74 -24.41 -18.70
CA GLN A 108 -4.52 -24.81 -19.88
C GLN A 108 -3.94 -24.19 -21.16
N LEU A 109 -3.58 -22.89 -21.10
CA LEU A 109 -2.97 -22.19 -22.22
C LEU A 109 -1.58 -22.74 -22.56
N LYS A 110 -0.81 -23.11 -21.56
CA LYS A 110 0.52 -23.76 -21.74
C LYS A 110 0.37 -25.11 -22.42
N GLU A 111 -0.58 -25.95 -21.98
CA GLU A 111 -0.85 -27.24 -22.62
C GLU A 111 -1.29 -27.08 -24.08
N PHE A 112 -2.17 -26.12 -24.37
CA PHE A 112 -2.57 -25.77 -25.73
C PHE A 112 -1.37 -25.39 -26.59
N LEU A 113 -0.51 -24.46 -26.13
CA LEU A 113 0.66 -23.99 -26.86
C LEU A 113 1.70 -25.09 -27.07
N ILE A 114 1.91 -25.97 -26.11
CA ILE A 114 2.77 -27.17 -26.29
C ILE A 114 2.22 -28.04 -27.41
N GLY A 115 0.89 -28.21 -27.49
CA GLY A 115 0.21 -28.92 -28.58
C GLY A 115 0.42 -28.25 -29.95
N GLN A 116 0.69 -26.93 -30.01
CA GLN A 116 1.03 -26.18 -31.21
C GLN A 116 2.54 -26.16 -31.51
N GLY A 117 3.35 -26.81 -30.69
CA GLY A 117 4.82 -26.92 -30.90
C GLY A 117 5.66 -25.88 -30.17
N TYR A 118 5.09 -25.13 -29.23
CA TYR A 118 5.83 -24.18 -28.40
C TYR A 118 6.57 -24.88 -27.27
N ASN A 119 7.79 -24.41 -26.98
CA ASN A 119 8.62 -24.89 -25.88
C ASN A 119 8.77 -23.82 -24.82
N PHE A 120 8.50 -24.17 -23.58
CA PHE A 120 8.60 -23.29 -22.43
C PHE A 120 9.95 -23.43 -21.74
N LYS A 121 10.55 -22.30 -21.36
CA LYS A 121 11.85 -22.22 -20.68
C LYS A 121 11.73 -21.86 -19.21
N SER A 122 10.68 -21.10 -18.86
CA SER A 122 10.47 -20.60 -17.50
C SER A 122 9.35 -21.34 -16.77
N ASP A 123 9.32 -21.16 -15.44
CA ASP A 123 8.28 -21.67 -14.56
C ASP A 123 7.19 -20.60 -14.31
N THR A 124 7.24 -19.47 -15.04
CA THR A 124 6.28 -18.37 -14.85
C THR A 124 5.02 -18.57 -15.66
N ASP A 125 3.93 -17.99 -15.17
CA ASP A 125 2.67 -17.84 -15.90
C ASP A 125 2.78 -16.87 -17.09
N THR A 126 3.73 -15.94 -17.05
CA THR A 126 3.89 -14.87 -18.05
C THR A 126 4.41 -15.36 -19.41
N GLU A 127 5.24 -16.39 -19.46
CA GLU A 127 5.79 -16.88 -20.74
C GLU A 127 4.67 -17.33 -21.70
N VAL A 128 3.53 -17.77 -21.15
CA VAL A 128 2.33 -18.08 -21.93
C VAL A 128 1.88 -16.90 -22.78
N ILE A 129 1.93 -15.67 -22.23
CA ILE A 129 1.49 -14.47 -22.93
C ILE A 129 2.39 -14.18 -24.13
N ALA A 130 3.71 -14.28 -23.96
CA ALA A 130 4.65 -14.03 -25.06
C ALA A 130 4.43 -15.02 -26.22
N HIS A 131 4.16 -16.28 -25.91
CA HIS A 131 3.84 -17.30 -26.92
C HIS A 131 2.45 -17.14 -27.54
N LEU A 132 1.43 -16.72 -26.76
CA LEU A 132 0.11 -16.44 -27.30
C LEU A 132 0.11 -15.24 -28.25
N VAL A 133 0.83 -14.15 -27.91
CA VAL A 133 0.95 -13.00 -28.81
C VAL A 133 1.61 -13.43 -30.11
N GLU A 134 2.68 -14.22 -30.07
CA GLU A 134 3.31 -14.76 -31.29
C GLU A 134 2.35 -15.67 -32.08
N TYR A 135 1.60 -16.52 -31.41
CA TYR A 135 0.63 -17.42 -32.04
C TYR A 135 -0.46 -16.68 -32.83
N TYR A 136 -0.90 -15.51 -32.29
CA TYR A 136 -1.93 -14.68 -32.94
C TYR A 136 -1.38 -13.58 -33.85
N TYR A 137 -0.05 -13.37 -33.86
CA TYR A 137 0.54 -12.31 -34.66
C TYR A 137 0.56 -12.64 -36.15
N GLU A 138 -0.24 -11.92 -36.91
CA GLU A 138 -0.34 -12.01 -38.39
C GLU A 138 0.08 -10.69 -39.05
N GLY A 139 0.98 -9.90 -38.42
CA GLY A 139 1.43 -8.60 -38.91
C GLY A 139 0.67 -7.41 -38.31
N ASP A 140 -0.19 -7.64 -37.31
CA ASP A 140 -0.86 -6.59 -36.52
C ASP A 140 -0.74 -6.95 -35.02
N LEU A 141 0.12 -6.21 -34.30
CA LEU A 141 0.38 -6.44 -32.88
C LEU A 141 -0.84 -6.10 -32.02
N VAL A 142 -1.64 -5.12 -32.43
CA VAL A 142 -2.83 -4.69 -31.67
C VAL A 142 -3.89 -5.78 -31.69
N ASP A 143 -4.16 -6.35 -32.86
CA ASP A 143 -5.11 -7.46 -33.04
C ASP A 143 -4.64 -8.70 -32.25
N ALA A 144 -3.34 -9.03 -32.32
CA ALA A 144 -2.78 -10.14 -31.56
C ALA A 144 -2.96 -9.96 -30.03
N VAL A 145 -2.66 -8.78 -29.50
CA VAL A 145 -2.84 -8.48 -28.07
C VAL A 145 -4.32 -8.51 -27.69
N MET A 146 -5.21 -7.99 -28.53
CA MET A 146 -6.66 -8.05 -28.30
C MET A 146 -7.16 -9.50 -28.17
N LYS A 147 -6.73 -10.40 -29.05
CA LYS A 147 -7.08 -11.83 -28.98
C LYS A 147 -6.55 -12.46 -27.70
N VAL A 148 -5.34 -12.12 -27.29
CA VAL A 148 -4.73 -12.62 -26.04
C VAL A 148 -5.51 -12.21 -24.81
N ILE A 149 -5.90 -10.91 -24.68
CA ILE A 149 -6.63 -10.42 -23.50
C ILE A 149 -8.07 -10.98 -23.41
N ASP A 150 -8.61 -11.53 -24.47
CA ASP A 150 -9.89 -12.23 -24.44
C ASP A 150 -9.78 -13.67 -23.95
N GLU A 151 -8.60 -14.30 -24.08
CA GLU A 151 -8.36 -15.68 -23.68
C GLU A 151 -7.78 -15.82 -22.27
N ILE A 152 -6.99 -14.85 -21.82
CA ILE A 152 -6.37 -14.93 -20.50
C ILE A 152 -7.36 -14.58 -19.40
N GLU A 153 -7.35 -15.39 -18.33
CA GLU A 153 -8.13 -15.17 -17.11
C GLU A 153 -7.20 -14.69 -15.99
N GLY A 154 -7.76 -13.89 -15.06
CA GLY A 154 -7.01 -13.32 -13.93
C GLY A 154 -6.70 -11.84 -14.10
N SER A 155 -5.69 -11.36 -13.38
CA SER A 155 -5.26 -9.95 -13.36
C SER A 155 -4.01 -9.74 -14.21
N TYR A 156 -3.95 -8.63 -14.95
CA TYR A 156 -2.77 -8.30 -15.74
C TYR A 156 -2.55 -6.81 -15.96
N ALA A 157 -1.28 -6.42 -16.03
CA ALA A 157 -0.79 -5.22 -16.67
C ALA A 157 0.36 -5.63 -17.60
N LEU A 158 0.21 -5.38 -18.88
CA LEU A 158 1.10 -5.86 -19.94
C LEU A 158 1.81 -4.70 -20.64
N GLY A 159 3.09 -4.90 -20.96
CA GLY A 159 3.80 -4.13 -21.98
C GLY A 159 4.38 -5.10 -23.00
N VAL A 160 4.09 -4.89 -24.28
CA VAL A 160 4.40 -5.82 -25.37
C VAL A 160 5.20 -5.09 -26.45
N LEU A 161 6.38 -5.59 -26.75
CA LEU A 161 7.21 -5.19 -27.89
C LEU A 161 7.17 -6.28 -28.97
N CYS A 162 7.10 -5.85 -30.23
CA CYS A 162 7.33 -6.70 -31.38
C CYS A 162 8.56 -6.17 -32.15
N LYS A 163 9.41 -7.09 -32.64
CA LYS A 163 10.61 -6.72 -33.38
C LYS A 163 10.28 -5.98 -34.68
N ASP A 164 9.17 -6.37 -35.34
CA ASP A 164 8.75 -5.83 -36.62
C ASP A 164 8.01 -4.49 -36.51
N GLU A 165 7.65 -4.07 -35.26
CA GLU A 165 7.02 -2.79 -34.96
C GLU A 165 8.07 -1.83 -34.36
N GLU A 166 8.78 -1.10 -35.24
CA GLU A 166 9.89 -0.23 -34.83
C GLU A 166 9.42 1.10 -34.21
N ASP A 167 8.20 1.53 -34.50
CA ASP A 167 7.66 2.84 -34.13
C ASP A 167 6.51 2.77 -33.10
N MET A 168 6.17 1.60 -32.60
CA MET A 168 5.12 1.46 -31.62
C MET A 168 5.32 0.27 -30.67
N PHE A 169 4.70 0.36 -29.50
CA PHE A 169 4.45 -0.79 -28.64
C PHE A 169 3.04 -0.75 -28.05
N VAL A 170 2.59 -1.88 -27.55
CA VAL A 170 1.21 -2.04 -27.06
C VAL A 170 1.24 -2.33 -25.55
N CYS A 171 0.25 -1.80 -24.84
CA CYS A 171 0.01 -2.16 -23.45
C CYS A 171 -1.48 -2.43 -23.19
N ALA A 172 -1.76 -3.25 -22.18
CA ALA A 172 -3.12 -3.57 -21.76
C ALA A 172 -3.16 -3.77 -20.24
N ARG A 173 -4.35 -3.60 -19.65
CA ARG A 173 -4.51 -3.90 -18.22
C ARG A 173 -5.88 -4.48 -17.88
N LYS A 174 -5.92 -5.26 -16.79
CA LYS A 174 -7.12 -5.66 -16.06
C LYS A 174 -6.75 -5.92 -14.59
N ASP A 175 -7.40 -5.24 -13.66
CA ASP A 175 -7.21 -5.36 -12.19
C ASP A 175 -5.80 -5.01 -11.67
N SER A 176 -4.76 -5.07 -12.48
CA SER A 176 -3.38 -4.63 -12.14
C SER A 176 -3.14 -3.18 -12.60
N PRO A 177 -2.47 -2.32 -11.81
CA PRO A 177 -2.28 -0.92 -12.17
C PRO A 177 -1.33 -0.73 -13.34
N LEU A 178 -1.77 0.10 -14.31
CA LEU A 178 -0.96 0.58 -15.43
C LEU A 178 -1.49 1.93 -15.89
N ILE A 179 -0.59 2.89 -16.06
CA ILE A 179 -0.86 4.23 -16.59
C ILE A 179 -0.05 4.48 -17.86
N VAL A 180 -0.52 5.38 -18.67
CA VAL A 180 0.19 5.87 -19.86
C VAL A 180 0.58 7.33 -19.63
N GLY A 181 1.88 7.64 -19.70
CA GLY A 181 2.40 9.01 -19.60
C GLY A 181 2.49 9.65 -20.99
N LEU A 182 2.05 10.90 -21.09
CA LEU A 182 2.03 11.68 -22.32
C LEU A 182 3.15 12.72 -22.28
N GLY A 183 4.10 12.63 -23.19
CA GLY A 183 5.21 13.58 -23.33
C GLY A 183 5.19 14.30 -24.68
N ASP A 184 6.14 15.19 -24.89
CA ASP A 184 6.35 15.89 -26.17
C ASP A 184 7.39 15.13 -27.01
N GLY A 185 6.94 14.42 -28.04
CA GLY A 185 7.77 13.53 -28.85
C GLY A 185 8.27 12.29 -28.08
N GLU A 186 7.61 11.93 -27.00
CA GLU A 186 7.91 10.74 -26.19
C GLU A 186 6.69 10.30 -25.39
N ASN A 187 6.47 9.00 -25.22
CA ASN A 187 5.38 8.44 -24.43
C ASN A 187 5.87 7.29 -23.55
N PHE A 188 5.13 7.02 -22.47
CA PHE A 188 5.54 6.12 -21.39
C PHE A 188 4.41 5.19 -20.98
N ILE A 189 4.75 4.01 -20.48
CA ILE A 189 3.88 3.26 -19.57
C ILE A 189 4.58 3.08 -18.22
N ALA A 190 3.80 3.04 -17.15
CA ALA A 190 4.31 2.72 -15.84
C ALA A 190 3.24 2.04 -14.98
N SER A 191 3.67 1.16 -14.08
CA SER A 191 2.78 0.58 -13.08
C SER A 191 2.51 1.52 -11.91
N ASP A 192 3.27 2.63 -11.78
CA ASP A 192 3.01 3.69 -10.81
C ASP A 192 3.57 5.04 -11.28
N ILE A 193 2.92 6.11 -10.85
CA ILE A 193 3.22 7.51 -11.23
C ILE A 193 4.68 7.93 -10.95
N PRO A 194 5.30 7.61 -9.79
CA PRO A 194 6.67 8.02 -9.49
C PRO A 194 7.70 7.66 -10.57
N ALA A 195 7.47 6.59 -11.33
CA ALA A 195 8.39 6.14 -12.37
C ALA A 195 8.57 7.12 -13.54
N ILE A 196 7.53 7.91 -13.84
CA ILE A 196 7.50 8.81 -15.01
C ILE A 196 7.31 10.28 -14.65
N LEU A 197 7.15 10.60 -13.36
CA LEU A 197 6.83 11.95 -12.88
C LEU A 197 7.89 13.00 -13.25
N GLU A 198 9.14 12.58 -13.42
CA GLU A 198 10.25 13.44 -13.86
C GLU A 198 10.13 13.85 -15.34
N TYR A 199 9.45 13.03 -16.15
CA TYR A 199 9.31 13.23 -17.60
C TYR A 199 7.98 13.88 -17.97
N THR A 200 6.90 13.47 -17.33
CA THR A 200 5.56 14.02 -17.59
C THR A 200 4.65 13.96 -16.37
N ARG A 201 3.73 14.93 -16.32
CA ARG A 201 2.63 14.99 -15.33
C ARG A 201 1.27 14.71 -15.97
N ASP A 202 1.21 14.61 -17.28
CA ASP A 202 -0.02 14.36 -18.02
C ASP A 202 -0.11 12.86 -18.30
N ILE A 203 -1.17 12.22 -17.79
CA ILE A 203 -1.32 10.77 -17.90
C ILE A 203 -2.72 10.37 -18.37
N TYR A 204 -2.83 9.21 -19.01
CA TYR A 204 -4.07 8.47 -19.14
C TYR A 204 -4.13 7.36 -18.11
N ILE A 205 -5.27 7.25 -17.43
CA ILE A 205 -5.61 6.12 -16.57
C ILE A 205 -6.41 5.14 -17.40
N LEU A 206 -5.86 3.94 -17.62
CA LEU A 206 -6.55 2.89 -18.37
C LEU A 206 -7.62 2.22 -17.51
N GLU A 207 -8.75 1.89 -18.12
CA GLU A 207 -9.79 1.03 -17.53
C GLU A 207 -9.46 -0.45 -17.79
N ASP A 208 -10.19 -1.36 -17.12
CA ASP A 208 -10.00 -2.78 -17.31
C ASP A 208 -10.33 -3.21 -18.74
N LYS A 209 -9.43 -4.04 -19.30
CA LYS A 209 -9.47 -4.51 -20.70
C LYS A 209 -9.32 -3.42 -21.77
N GLU A 210 -8.87 -2.22 -21.41
CA GLU A 210 -8.41 -1.26 -22.40
C GLU A 210 -7.00 -1.63 -22.90
N VAL A 211 -6.79 -1.40 -24.20
CA VAL A 211 -5.51 -1.58 -24.90
C VAL A 211 -5.05 -0.22 -25.37
N ALA A 212 -3.82 0.15 -25.04
CA ALA A 212 -3.22 1.39 -25.56
C ALA A 212 -2.06 1.08 -26.49
N VAL A 213 -2.03 1.81 -27.61
CA VAL A 213 -0.98 1.80 -28.61
C VAL A 213 -0.19 3.09 -28.47
N LEU A 214 1.08 2.96 -28.17
CA LEU A 214 1.98 4.10 -27.99
C LEU A 214 2.92 4.20 -29.16
N THR A 215 2.93 5.37 -29.80
CA THR A 215 3.97 5.80 -30.72
C THR A 215 4.73 6.96 -30.10
N ARG A 216 5.79 7.45 -30.76
CA ARG A 216 6.52 8.62 -30.28
C ARG A 216 5.61 9.84 -30.14
N ASP A 217 4.71 10.06 -31.09
CA ASP A 217 3.93 11.29 -31.23
C ASP A 217 2.46 11.15 -30.85
N SER A 218 1.99 9.94 -30.56
CA SER A 218 0.57 9.69 -30.24
C SER A 218 0.33 8.50 -29.33
N VAL A 219 -0.79 8.56 -28.62
CA VAL A 219 -1.36 7.44 -27.87
C VAL A 219 -2.80 7.23 -28.34
N LYS A 220 -3.13 6.00 -28.72
CA LYS A 220 -4.50 5.59 -29.05
C LYS A 220 -4.94 4.53 -28.06
N VAL A 221 -6.16 4.66 -27.54
CA VAL A 221 -6.74 3.71 -26.59
C VAL A 221 -7.96 3.06 -27.22
N PHE A 222 -8.09 1.76 -27.03
CA PHE A 222 -9.20 0.95 -27.52
C PHE A 222 -9.83 0.20 -26.34
N ASN A 223 -11.13 0.00 -26.38
CA ASN A 223 -11.82 -0.89 -25.43
C ASN A 223 -11.70 -2.37 -25.86
N SER A 224 -12.23 -3.28 -25.03
CA SER A 224 -12.22 -4.72 -25.31
C SER A 224 -12.89 -5.16 -26.60
N LEU A 225 -13.69 -4.30 -27.23
CA LEU A 225 -14.36 -4.56 -28.53
C LEU A 225 -13.59 -3.96 -29.70
N GLY A 226 -12.39 -3.43 -29.48
CA GLY A 226 -11.58 -2.76 -30.51
C GLY A 226 -12.08 -1.36 -30.92
N ALA A 227 -13.06 -0.80 -30.21
CA ALA A 227 -13.53 0.55 -30.49
C ALA A 227 -12.61 1.60 -29.86
N PRO A 228 -12.27 2.70 -30.57
CA PRO A 228 -11.42 3.75 -30.02
C PRO A 228 -12.10 4.45 -28.84
N VAL A 229 -11.33 4.75 -27.81
CA VAL A 229 -11.76 5.44 -26.59
C VAL A 229 -11.04 6.78 -26.48
N ASN A 230 -11.79 7.86 -26.28
CA ASN A 230 -11.23 9.16 -25.95
C ASN A 230 -10.99 9.25 -24.45
N LYS A 231 -9.73 9.34 -24.04
CA LYS A 231 -9.35 9.49 -22.63
C LYS A 231 -9.16 10.96 -22.27
N GLU A 232 -9.60 11.33 -21.07
CA GLU A 232 -9.28 12.64 -20.50
C GLU A 232 -7.87 12.60 -19.88
N VAL A 233 -7.13 13.69 -20.06
CA VAL A 233 -5.81 13.83 -19.46
C VAL A 233 -5.95 14.09 -17.96
N PHE A 234 -5.41 13.20 -17.16
CA PHE A 234 -5.28 13.41 -15.73
C PHE A 234 -3.94 14.09 -15.45
N LYS A 235 -3.99 15.27 -14.79
CA LYS A 235 -2.78 16.02 -14.44
C LYS A 235 -2.33 15.70 -13.01
N VAL A 236 -1.15 15.14 -12.88
CA VAL A 236 -0.53 14.80 -11.60
C VAL A 236 0.00 16.05 -10.90
N ASN A 237 -0.53 16.37 -9.72
CA ASN A 237 -0.15 17.54 -8.93
C ASN A 237 0.85 17.22 -7.81
N TRP A 238 1.57 16.09 -7.89
CA TRP A 238 2.55 15.72 -6.87
C TRP A 238 3.87 16.46 -7.07
N ASP A 239 4.55 16.72 -5.94
CA ASP A 239 5.90 17.24 -5.94
C ASP A 239 6.90 16.09 -6.16
N VAL A 240 7.82 16.25 -7.12
CA VAL A 240 8.87 15.26 -7.41
C VAL A 240 9.77 15.05 -6.18
N GLU A 241 10.08 16.15 -5.47
CA GLU A 241 10.90 16.10 -4.24
C GLU A 241 10.25 15.26 -3.12
N ALA A 242 8.91 15.12 -3.13
CA ALA A 242 8.21 14.30 -2.15
C ALA A 242 8.56 12.80 -2.26
N ALA A 243 8.97 12.33 -3.44
CA ALA A 243 9.40 10.96 -3.68
C ALA A 243 10.91 10.73 -3.44
N GLU A 244 11.64 11.72 -2.92
CA GLU A 244 13.06 11.64 -2.58
C GLU A 244 13.28 11.56 -1.07
N LYS A 245 14.46 11.09 -0.63
CA LYS A 245 14.79 10.98 0.80
C LYS A 245 14.93 12.32 1.53
N GLY A 246 15.14 13.43 0.82
CA GLY A 246 15.19 14.77 1.40
C GLY A 246 16.23 14.95 2.52
N GLY A 247 17.39 14.28 2.43
CA GLY A 247 18.46 14.33 3.42
C GLY A 247 18.33 13.31 4.57
N PHE A 248 17.26 12.52 4.63
CA PHE A 248 17.14 11.40 5.56
C PHE A 248 17.89 10.17 5.07
N GLU A 249 18.38 9.36 5.99
CA GLU A 249 19.05 8.10 5.67
C GLU A 249 18.05 7.08 5.06
N HIS A 250 16.82 7.04 5.59
CA HIS A 250 15.78 6.11 5.20
C HIS A 250 14.46 6.85 4.90
N PHE A 251 13.69 6.31 3.94
CA PHE A 251 12.33 6.79 3.63
C PHE A 251 11.41 6.67 4.84
N MET A 252 11.45 5.55 5.58
CA MET A 252 10.61 5.37 6.75
C MET A 252 10.79 6.48 7.79
N MET A 253 12.03 6.92 8.05
CA MET A 253 12.28 8.04 8.97
C MET A 253 11.73 9.35 8.41
N LYS A 254 11.97 9.65 7.11
CA LYS A 254 11.40 10.82 6.46
C LYS A 254 9.87 10.82 6.59
N GLU A 255 9.22 9.71 6.31
CA GLU A 255 7.77 9.55 6.33
C GLU A 255 7.18 9.74 7.73
N MET A 256 7.87 9.30 8.79
CA MET A 256 7.49 9.64 10.17
C MET A 256 7.61 11.14 10.43
N TYR A 257 8.64 11.83 9.92
CA TYR A 257 8.77 13.28 10.04
C TYR A 257 7.74 14.06 9.19
N GLU A 258 7.14 13.44 8.21
CA GLU A 258 6.04 14.00 7.41
C GLU A 258 4.67 13.87 8.10
N GLU A 259 4.51 12.99 9.10
CA GLU A 259 3.22 12.74 9.79
C GLU A 259 2.53 14.03 10.24
N PRO A 260 3.21 15.01 10.90
CA PRO A 260 2.56 16.26 11.31
C PRO A 260 1.95 17.02 10.12
N LYS A 261 2.68 17.09 9.02
CA LYS A 261 2.23 17.80 7.80
C LYS A 261 1.03 17.08 7.18
N VAL A 262 1.12 15.77 6.95
CA VAL A 262 0.06 15.03 6.24
C VAL A 262 -1.22 14.90 7.07
N ILE A 263 -1.14 14.90 8.39
CA ILE A 263 -2.32 15.00 9.26
C ILE A 263 -3.00 16.36 9.08
N ARG A 264 -2.23 17.47 9.05
CA ARG A 264 -2.78 18.80 8.73
C ARG A 264 -3.41 18.83 7.34
N ASP A 265 -2.77 18.25 6.35
CA ASP A 265 -3.26 18.17 4.96
C ASP A 265 -4.54 17.31 4.86
N THR A 266 -4.69 16.32 5.73
CA THR A 266 -5.92 15.53 5.84
C THR A 266 -7.06 16.32 6.49
N ILE A 267 -6.78 17.16 7.50
CA ILE A 267 -7.81 17.88 8.27
C ILE A 267 -8.21 19.20 7.60
N ASN A 268 -7.22 20.04 7.26
CA ASN A 268 -7.45 21.46 6.92
C ASN A 268 -8.41 21.69 5.74
N PRO A 269 -8.35 20.94 4.62
CA PRO A 269 -9.28 21.13 3.50
C PRO A 269 -10.75 20.82 3.86
N ARG A 270 -10.95 20.11 4.97
CA ARG A 270 -12.26 19.63 5.45
C ARG A 270 -12.82 20.44 6.61
N VAL A 271 -12.19 21.59 6.90
CA VAL A 271 -12.69 22.51 7.93
C VAL A 271 -12.98 23.86 7.28
N LYS A 272 -14.26 24.20 7.20
CA LYS A 272 -14.73 25.48 6.66
C LYS A 272 -15.40 26.28 7.77
N ASN A 273 -14.95 27.51 8.01
CA ASN A 273 -15.48 28.38 9.09
C ASN A 273 -15.47 27.73 10.48
N GLY A 274 -14.50 26.85 10.76
CA GLY A 274 -14.38 26.13 12.03
C GLY A 274 -15.23 24.86 12.15
N GLU A 275 -16.11 24.58 11.20
CA GLU A 275 -16.95 23.38 11.15
C GLU A 275 -16.39 22.32 10.18
N LEU A 276 -16.60 21.04 10.50
CA LEU A 276 -16.25 19.91 9.62
C LEU A 276 -17.21 19.88 8.42
N VAL A 277 -16.63 19.77 7.22
CA VAL A 277 -17.37 19.63 5.96
C VAL A 277 -16.68 18.59 5.08
N LEU A 278 -17.35 17.47 4.84
CA LEU A 278 -16.85 16.38 3.97
C LEU A 278 -17.60 16.43 2.63
N ASP A 279 -17.19 17.34 1.75
CA ASP A 279 -17.86 17.55 0.45
C ASP A 279 -17.82 16.32 -0.48
N SER A 280 -16.86 15.42 -0.28
CA SER A 280 -16.70 14.20 -1.08
C SER A 280 -17.54 13.02 -0.59
N ILE A 281 -18.30 13.19 0.50
CA ILE A 281 -19.15 12.15 1.08
C ILE A 281 -20.62 12.57 1.02
N ASN A 282 -21.37 11.92 0.13
CA ASN A 282 -22.77 12.24 -0.13
C ASN A 282 -23.76 11.41 0.71
N ILE A 283 -23.30 10.88 1.87
CA ILE A 283 -24.17 10.17 2.82
C ILE A 283 -25.05 11.17 3.55
N THR A 284 -26.36 11.07 3.37
CA THR A 284 -27.35 11.98 3.94
C THR A 284 -27.78 11.53 5.35
N LYS A 285 -28.57 12.38 6.06
CA LYS A 285 -29.19 12.02 7.34
C LYS A 285 -30.18 10.87 7.17
N GLU A 286 -30.88 10.84 6.06
CA GLU A 286 -31.86 9.81 5.69
C GLU A 286 -31.15 8.45 5.44
N ASP A 287 -29.97 8.47 4.82
CA ASP A 287 -29.16 7.26 4.63
C ASP A 287 -28.70 6.72 5.97
N ILE A 288 -28.13 7.58 6.83
CA ILE A 288 -27.64 7.17 8.15
C ILE A 288 -28.77 6.63 9.05
N ALA A 289 -29.96 7.20 8.96
CA ALA A 289 -31.11 6.73 9.74
C ALA A 289 -31.53 5.30 9.39
N LYS A 290 -31.20 4.82 8.16
CA LYS A 290 -31.49 3.47 7.69
C LYS A 290 -30.36 2.48 7.99
N LEU A 291 -29.16 2.97 8.34
CA LEU A 291 -28.00 2.10 8.58
C LEU A 291 -28.22 1.22 9.81
N GLU A 292 -28.14 -0.07 9.61
CA GLU A 292 -28.17 -1.09 10.66
C GLU A 292 -26.78 -1.45 11.16
N LYS A 293 -25.78 -1.44 10.24
CA LYS A 293 -24.39 -1.85 10.54
C LYS A 293 -23.39 -1.20 9.59
N ILE A 294 -22.18 -1.00 10.06
CA ILE A 294 -21.03 -0.59 9.26
C ILE A 294 -20.02 -1.74 9.22
N TYR A 295 -19.53 -2.07 8.03
CA TYR A 295 -18.38 -2.94 7.84
C TYR A 295 -17.16 -2.10 7.54
N ILE A 296 -16.00 -2.45 8.11
CA ILE A 296 -14.70 -1.88 7.73
C ILE A 296 -13.84 -3.01 7.23
N VAL A 297 -13.40 -2.94 5.97
CA VAL A 297 -12.68 -4.05 5.33
C VAL A 297 -11.36 -3.54 4.78
N ALA A 298 -10.27 -4.22 5.13
CA ALA A 298 -8.92 -3.83 4.74
C ALA A 298 -7.91 -4.97 4.96
N CYS A 299 -6.64 -4.74 4.60
CA CYS A 299 -5.51 -5.63 4.85
C CYS A 299 -4.44 -4.94 5.70
N GLY A 300 -3.69 -5.71 6.51
CA GLY A 300 -2.48 -5.28 7.22
C GLY A 300 -2.68 -4.04 8.09
N THR A 301 -1.80 -3.05 7.93
CA THR A 301 -1.85 -1.76 8.65
C THR A 301 -3.20 -1.04 8.48
N ALA A 302 -3.80 -1.08 7.28
CA ALA A 302 -5.11 -0.48 7.04
C ALA A 302 -6.24 -1.22 7.79
N TYR A 303 -6.15 -2.55 7.97
CA TYR A 303 -7.05 -3.29 8.83
C TYR A 303 -6.94 -2.84 10.29
N HIS A 304 -5.71 -2.61 10.79
CA HIS A 304 -5.51 -2.10 12.16
C HIS A 304 -6.08 -0.68 12.32
N ALA A 305 -6.00 0.17 11.29
CA ALA A 305 -6.69 1.45 11.30
C ALA A 305 -8.21 1.25 11.41
N GLY A 306 -8.76 0.27 10.70
CA GLY A 306 -10.16 -0.13 10.79
C GLY A 306 -10.56 -0.60 12.21
N VAL A 307 -9.68 -1.33 12.90
CA VAL A 307 -9.94 -1.75 14.30
C VAL A 307 -10.05 -0.54 15.22
N VAL A 308 -9.19 0.49 15.09
CA VAL A 308 -9.34 1.76 15.80
C VAL A 308 -10.65 2.44 15.40
N GLY A 309 -10.94 2.48 14.08
CA GLY A 309 -12.16 3.06 13.52
C GLY A 309 -13.45 2.47 14.11
N LYS A 310 -13.47 1.15 14.37
CA LYS A 310 -14.58 0.48 15.06
C LYS A 310 -14.91 1.15 16.40
N TYR A 311 -13.90 1.26 17.28
CA TYR A 311 -14.12 1.86 18.61
C TYR A 311 -14.64 3.29 18.53
N ILE A 312 -14.15 4.08 17.58
CA ILE A 312 -14.51 5.48 17.40
C ILE A 312 -15.92 5.62 16.84
N ILE A 313 -16.23 4.89 15.77
CA ILE A 313 -17.56 4.96 15.12
C ILE A 313 -18.63 4.43 16.07
N GLU A 314 -18.41 3.29 16.74
CA GLU A 314 -19.36 2.76 17.71
C GLU A 314 -19.60 3.75 18.87
N LYS A 315 -18.55 4.45 19.33
CA LYS A 315 -18.65 5.44 20.40
C LYS A 315 -19.42 6.69 19.95
N LEU A 316 -19.09 7.25 18.80
CA LEU A 316 -19.63 8.54 18.34
C LEU A 316 -20.96 8.39 17.58
N CYS A 317 -21.10 7.33 16.77
CA CYS A 317 -22.27 7.16 15.91
C CYS A 317 -23.33 6.21 16.50
N ARG A 318 -22.96 5.38 17.49
CA ARG A 318 -23.85 4.35 18.08
C ARG A 318 -24.45 3.42 17.01
N ILE A 319 -23.62 3.05 16.03
CA ILE A 319 -23.93 2.07 14.99
C ILE A 319 -22.96 0.90 15.20
N PRO A 320 -23.42 -0.37 15.20
CA PRO A 320 -22.53 -1.54 15.28
C PRO A 320 -21.53 -1.56 14.13
N VAL A 321 -20.27 -1.87 14.44
CA VAL A 321 -19.20 -1.95 13.45
C VAL A 321 -18.55 -3.33 13.49
N GLU A 322 -18.43 -3.96 12.33
CA GLU A 322 -17.64 -5.17 12.13
C GLU A 322 -16.39 -4.82 11.31
N VAL A 323 -15.23 -5.28 11.77
CA VAL A 323 -13.96 -5.10 11.05
C VAL A 323 -13.50 -6.46 10.55
N ASP A 324 -13.16 -6.55 9.28
CA ASP A 324 -12.78 -7.80 8.67
C ASP A 324 -11.52 -7.68 7.81
N VAL A 325 -10.79 -8.78 7.70
CA VAL A 325 -9.66 -8.89 6.78
C VAL A 325 -10.19 -9.14 5.37
N ALA A 326 -9.75 -8.37 4.41
CA ALA A 326 -10.33 -8.38 3.07
C ALA A 326 -10.23 -9.75 2.37
N SER A 327 -9.12 -10.49 2.56
CA SER A 327 -8.95 -11.84 2.00
C SER A 327 -9.98 -12.85 2.51
N GLU A 328 -10.47 -12.69 3.76
CA GLU A 328 -11.46 -13.60 4.35
C GLU A 328 -12.90 -13.12 4.08
N PHE A 329 -13.10 -11.80 4.03
CA PHE A 329 -14.42 -11.19 3.87
C PHE A 329 -15.21 -11.72 2.68
N ARG A 330 -14.57 -11.81 1.51
CA ARG A 330 -15.24 -12.26 0.28
C ARG A 330 -15.63 -13.73 0.28
N TYR A 331 -14.90 -14.59 1.01
CA TYR A 331 -15.12 -16.04 1.01
C TYR A 331 -16.05 -16.54 2.10
N ARG A 332 -16.30 -15.74 3.14
CA ARG A 332 -17.17 -16.11 4.25
C ARG A 332 -18.67 -15.87 4.02
N ASP A 333 -19.06 -15.42 2.82
CA ASP A 333 -20.46 -15.05 2.49
C ASP A 333 -21.01 -14.03 3.50
N PRO A 334 -20.51 -12.77 3.50
CA PRO A 334 -20.82 -11.79 4.53
C PRO A 334 -22.30 -11.38 4.48
N LEU A 335 -22.91 -11.19 5.68
CA LEU A 335 -24.31 -10.80 5.82
C LEU A 335 -24.48 -9.30 5.52
N ILE A 336 -24.45 -8.94 4.26
CA ILE A 336 -24.52 -7.56 3.76
C ILE A 336 -25.78 -7.33 2.95
N ASN A 337 -26.32 -6.12 3.06
CA ASN A 337 -27.48 -5.64 2.29
C ASN A 337 -27.43 -4.11 2.09
N ASP A 338 -28.45 -3.54 1.51
CA ASP A 338 -28.62 -2.10 1.22
C ASP A 338 -28.78 -1.19 2.46
N LYS A 339 -28.86 -1.78 3.65
CA LYS A 339 -28.87 -1.04 4.93
C LYS A 339 -27.48 -1.02 5.59
N ASN A 340 -26.46 -1.46 4.89
CA ASN A 340 -25.10 -1.43 5.39
C ASN A 340 -24.26 -0.39 4.66
N LEU A 341 -23.29 0.17 5.37
CA LEU A 341 -22.21 0.95 4.83
C LEU A 341 -20.93 0.10 4.92
N THR A 342 -20.23 -0.08 3.82
CA THR A 342 -18.91 -0.73 3.83
C THR A 342 -17.82 0.33 3.63
N ILE A 343 -16.97 0.50 4.64
CA ILE A 343 -15.81 1.38 4.60
C ILE A 343 -14.61 0.54 4.16
N ILE A 344 -14.02 0.91 3.05
CA ILE A 344 -12.84 0.26 2.45
C ILE A 344 -11.62 1.12 2.71
N ILE A 345 -10.55 0.54 3.26
CA ILE A 345 -9.33 1.30 3.57
C ILE A 345 -8.15 0.69 2.81
N SER A 346 -7.45 1.51 2.03
CA SER A 346 -6.24 1.10 1.31
C SER A 346 -5.34 2.31 1.04
N GLN A 347 -4.05 2.21 1.36
CA GLN A 347 -3.10 3.28 1.03
C GLN A 347 -2.96 3.45 -0.48
N SER A 348 -2.70 2.36 -1.22
CA SER A 348 -2.51 2.38 -2.67
C SER A 348 -3.83 2.49 -3.45
N GLY A 349 -4.94 2.03 -2.86
CA GLY A 349 -6.19 1.83 -3.57
C GLY A 349 -6.16 0.74 -4.66
N GLU A 350 -5.11 -0.11 -4.63
CA GLU A 350 -4.86 -1.17 -5.62
C GLU A 350 -4.63 -2.55 -4.96
N THR A 351 -4.89 -2.69 -3.66
CA THR A 351 -4.79 -3.98 -2.96
C THR A 351 -5.89 -4.90 -3.46
N LEU A 352 -5.50 -6.01 -4.11
CA LEU A 352 -6.45 -6.85 -4.85
C LEU A 352 -7.53 -7.46 -3.96
N ASP A 353 -7.16 -8.06 -2.83
CA ASP A 353 -8.14 -8.58 -1.87
C ASP A 353 -9.16 -7.52 -1.44
N THR A 354 -8.67 -6.29 -1.19
CA THR A 354 -9.52 -5.18 -0.76
C THR A 354 -10.45 -4.70 -1.87
N LEU A 355 -9.97 -4.70 -3.12
CA LEU A 355 -10.77 -4.37 -4.30
C LEU A 355 -11.90 -5.41 -4.52
N PHE A 356 -11.57 -6.69 -4.40
CA PHE A 356 -12.58 -7.74 -4.56
C PHE A 356 -13.59 -7.75 -3.41
N ALA A 357 -13.15 -7.49 -2.17
CA ALA A 357 -14.06 -7.31 -1.04
C ALA A 357 -15.03 -6.13 -1.25
N LEU A 358 -14.56 -5.02 -1.82
CA LEU A 358 -15.39 -3.90 -2.23
C LEU A 358 -16.46 -4.33 -3.24
N ARG A 359 -16.03 -5.03 -4.30
CA ARG A 359 -16.93 -5.48 -5.37
C ARG A 359 -17.99 -6.45 -4.85
N GLU A 360 -17.64 -7.34 -3.93
CA GLU A 360 -18.59 -8.25 -3.28
C GLU A 360 -19.60 -7.50 -2.41
N ALA A 361 -19.14 -6.52 -1.61
CA ALA A 361 -20.03 -5.68 -0.82
C ALA A 361 -20.99 -4.85 -1.70
N LYS A 362 -20.48 -4.28 -2.79
CA LYS A 362 -21.27 -3.50 -3.74
C LYS A 362 -22.32 -4.34 -4.47
N LYS A 363 -21.97 -5.56 -4.89
CA LYS A 363 -22.88 -6.54 -5.48
C LYS A 363 -24.02 -6.91 -4.54
N SER A 364 -23.75 -6.94 -3.23
CA SER A 364 -24.75 -7.21 -2.18
C SER A 364 -25.61 -5.97 -1.82
N GLY A 365 -25.40 -4.84 -2.50
CA GLY A 365 -26.20 -3.62 -2.33
C GLY A 365 -25.68 -2.64 -1.27
N SER A 366 -24.57 -2.93 -0.59
CA SER A 366 -23.97 -2.01 0.38
C SER A 366 -23.43 -0.77 -0.31
N ARG A 367 -23.65 0.40 0.29
CA ARG A 367 -22.97 1.64 -0.11
C ARG A 367 -21.50 1.57 0.27
N ILE A 368 -20.62 2.00 -0.62
CA ILE A 368 -19.18 1.94 -0.46
C ILE A 368 -18.60 3.32 -0.19
N LEU A 369 -17.93 3.47 0.96
CA LEU A 369 -17.08 4.62 1.27
C LEU A 369 -15.62 4.15 1.30
N SER A 370 -14.77 4.68 0.44
CA SER A 370 -13.34 4.34 0.50
C SER A 370 -12.48 5.44 1.13
N ILE A 371 -11.49 5.03 1.91
CA ILE A 371 -10.42 5.88 2.45
C ILE A 371 -9.12 5.44 1.76
N VAL A 372 -8.64 6.23 0.81
CA VAL A 372 -7.49 5.92 -0.04
C VAL A 372 -6.55 7.12 -0.16
N ASN A 373 -5.29 6.85 -0.53
CA ASN A 373 -4.33 7.94 -0.73
C ASN A 373 -4.11 8.26 -2.22
N VAL A 374 -4.19 7.27 -3.10
CA VAL A 374 -3.90 7.43 -4.52
C VAL A 374 -5.17 7.82 -5.28
N VAL A 375 -5.13 9.01 -5.88
CA VAL A 375 -6.24 9.53 -6.70
C VAL A 375 -6.38 8.70 -7.97
N GLY A 376 -7.63 8.34 -8.31
CA GLY A 376 -7.93 7.56 -9.52
C GLY A 376 -7.57 6.08 -9.43
N SER A 377 -7.22 5.57 -8.23
CA SER A 377 -7.00 4.15 -8.01
C SER A 377 -8.27 3.32 -8.25
N SER A 378 -8.09 2.00 -8.48
CA SER A 378 -9.21 1.09 -8.77
C SER A 378 -10.27 1.11 -7.67
N ILE A 379 -9.88 1.07 -6.40
CA ILE A 379 -10.79 1.18 -5.26
C ILE A 379 -11.53 2.53 -5.28
N ALA A 380 -10.82 3.64 -5.58
CA ALA A 380 -11.47 4.95 -5.65
C ALA A 380 -12.54 5.04 -6.74
N ARG A 381 -12.26 4.47 -7.92
CA ARG A 381 -13.21 4.45 -9.05
C ARG A 381 -14.45 3.59 -8.79
N ASP A 382 -14.26 2.44 -8.14
CA ASP A 382 -15.36 1.51 -7.87
C ASP A 382 -16.24 1.93 -6.67
N SER A 383 -15.84 2.94 -5.88
CA SER A 383 -16.55 3.42 -4.69
C SER A 383 -17.64 4.44 -4.98
N ASP A 384 -18.66 4.50 -4.12
CA ASP A 384 -19.73 5.50 -4.21
C ASP A 384 -19.30 6.85 -3.61
N ASP A 385 -18.49 6.80 -2.53
CA ASP A 385 -17.92 7.97 -1.87
C ASP A 385 -16.42 7.73 -1.64
N VAL A 386 -15.59 8.77 -1.78
CA VAL A 386 -14.14 8.65 -1.62
C VAL A 386 -13.60 9.74 -0.70
N LEU A 387 -12.84 9.35 0.31
CA LEU A 387 -12.07 10.24 1.17
C LEU A 387 -10.58 10.04 0.94
N TYR A 388 -9.93 10.97 0.23
CA TYR A 388 -8.49 10.93 0.03
C TYR A 388 -7.73 11.39 1.28
N THR A 389 -6.69 10.67 1.67
CA THR A 389 -5.90 10.98 2.87
C THR A 389 -4.88 12.09 2.66
N TRP A 390 -4.50 12.40 1.41
CA TRP A 390 -3.50 13.41 1.05
C TRP A 390 -2.14 13.21 1.73
N ALA A 391 -1.76 11.96 1.99
CA ALA A 391 -0.48 11.63 2.61
C ALA A 391 0.74 11.81 1.67
N GLY A 392 0.49 12.08 0.38
CA GLY A 392 1.55 12.07 -0.63
C GLY A 392 2.11 10.67 -0.88
N PRO A 393 3.20 10.53 -1.66
CA PRO A 393 3.83 9.24 -1.90
C PRO A 393 4.43 8.67 -0.61
N GLU A 394 4.17 7.40 -0.33
CA GLU A 394 4.77 6.63 0.77
C GLU A 394 5.56 5.48 0.16
N ILE A 395 6.89 5.52 0.30
CA ILE A 395 7.85 4.66 -0.40
C ILE A 395 8.32 3.50 0.48
N ALA A 396 8.55 3.74 1.77
CA ALA A 396 8.92 2.67 2.71
C ALA A 396 7.84 1.58 2.69
N VAL A 397 8.24 0.31 2.60
CA VAL A 397 7.31 -0.81 2.49
C VAL A 397 6.41 -0.87 3.73
N ALA A 398 6.98 -0.76 4.92
CA ALA A 398 6.23 -0.67 6.16
C ALA A 398 5.57 0.70 6.29
N SER A 399 4.24 0.73 6.29
CA SER A 399 3.44 1.96 6.30
C SER A 399 3.54 2.70 7.65
N THR A 400 3.70 4.03 7.60
CA THR A 400 3.76 4.92 8.77
C THR A 400 2.78 6.08 8.65
N LYS A 401 3.10 7.10 7.87
CA LYS A 401 2.25 8.29 7.70
C LYS A 401 0.86 7.99 7.12
N ALA A 402 0.77 6.96 6.25
CA ALA A 402 -0.53 6.56 5.71
C ALA A 402 -1.45 6.01 6.80
N TYR A 403 -0.93 5.26 7.78
CA TYR A 403 -1.72 4.81 8.93
C TYR A 403 -2.28 5.99 9.73
N ASN A 404 -1.44 6.98 10.07
CA ASN A 404 -1.88 8.16 10.81
C ASN A 404 -2.92 8.98 10.05
N THR A 405 -2.79 9.10 8.74
CA THR A 405 -3.81 9.78 7.92
C THR A 405 -5.09 8.96 7.75
N GLN A 406 -5.01 7.62 7.72
CA GLN A 406 -6.18 6.74 7.75
C GLN A 406 -6.94 6.85 9.07
N LEU A 407 -6.23 6.86 10.21
CA LEU A 407 -6.84 7.15 11.51
C LEU A 407 -7.54 8.50 11.49
N THR A 408 -6.83 9.56 11.09
CA THR A 408 -7.38 10.92 11.00
C THR A 408 -8.65 10.95 10.15
N ALA A 409 -8.64 10.31 8.98
CA ALA A 409 -9.80 10.21 8.09
C ALA A 409 -10.99 9.48 8.75
N LEU A 410 -10.73 8.38 9.48
CA LEU A 410 -11.77 7.65 10.23
C LEU A 410 -12.41 8.50 11.34
N TYR A 411 -11.62 9.33 12.05
CA TYR A 411 -12.17 10.29 13.01
C TYR A 411 -13.08 11.32 12.33
N LEU A 412 -12.66 11.89 11.20
CA LEU A 412 -13.46 12.85 10.45
C LEU A 412 -14.77 12.23 9.95
N VAL A 413 -14.72 10.98 9.44
CA VAL A 413 -15.91 10.22 9.04
C VAL A 413 -16.83 9.98 10.26
N ALA A 414 -16.28 9.54 11.38
CA ALA A 414 -17.07 9.29 12.59
C ALA A 414 -17.75 10.55 13.13
N LEU A 415 -17.07 11.70 13.08
CA LEU A 415 -17.64 12.99 13.45
C LEU A 415 -18.79 13.41 12.52
N ASP A 416 -18.61 13.28 11.20
CA ASP A 416 -19.63 13.60 10.21
C ASP A 416 -20.87 12.72 10.37
N LEU A 417 -20.67 11.40 10.46
CA LEU A 417 -21.76 10.44 10.65
C LEU A 417 -22.49 10.66 11.99
N GLY A 418 -21.74 10.92 13.08
CA GLY A 418 -22.31 11.17 14.40
C GLY A 418 -23.13 12.46 14.46
N LEU A 419 -22.66 13.55 13.82
CA LEU A 419 -23.40 14.81 13.68
C LEU A 419 -24.66 14.63 12.85
N LYS A 420 -24.58 13.94 11.71
CA LYS A 420 -25.72 13.68 10.84
C LYS A 420 -26.77 12.79 11.51
N LYS A 421 -26.33 11.80 12.31
CA LYS A 421 -27.21 10.94 13.09
C LYS A 421 -27.78 11.63 14.32
N GLY A 422 -27.15 12.70 14.80
CA GLY A 422 -27.53 13.42 16.01
C GLY A 422 -27.17 12.72 17.32
N THR A 423 -26.16 11.83 17.28
CA THR A 423 -25.66 11.11 18.46
C THR A 423 -24.57 11.88 19.20
N ILE A 424 -23.99 12.89 18.58
CA ILE A 424 -23.08 13.86 19.19
C ILE A 424 -23.53 15.27 18.88
N SER A 425 -23.25 16.20 19.79
CA SER A 425 -23.50 17.63 19.62
C SER A 425 -22.43 18.30 18.75
N LYS A 426 -22.73 19.46 18.18
CA LYS A 426 -21.72 20.30 17.49
C LYS A 426 -20.56 20.68 18.41
N GLU A 427 -20.85 20.98 19.68
CA GLU A 427 -19.80 21.30 20.67
C GLU A 427 -18.85 20.14 20.90
N GLU A 428 -19.38 18.93 21.10
CA GLU A 428 -18.57 17.71 21.26
C GLU A 428 -17.72 17.43 20.01
N ALA A 429 -18.32 17.55 18.83
CA ALA A 429 -17.58 17.38 17.56
C ALA A 429 -16.47 18.41 17.40
N ASN A 430 -16.71 19.69 17.76
CA ASN A 430 -15.71 20.74 17.68
C ASN A 430 -14.57 20.54 18.69
N ASN A 431 -14.86 20.03 19.89
CA ASN A 431 -13.84 19.70 20.89
C ASN A 431 -12.92 18.58 20.39
N ILE A 432 -13.48 17.51 19.81
CA ILE A 432 -12.69 16.42 19.22
C ILE A 432 -11.88 16.94 18.02
N LEU A 433 -12.47 17.75 17.16
CA LEU A 433 -11.77 18.35 16.02
C LEU A 433 -10.62 19.26 16.47
N ALA A 434 -10.80 20.03 17.55
CA ALA A 434 -9.74 20.84 18.14
C ALA A 434 -8.59 19.96 18.66
N SER A 435 -8.91 18.86 19.36
CA SER A 435 -7.92 17.88 19.81
C SER A 435 -7.15 17.27 18.63
N LEU A 436 -7.84 16.88 17.54
CA LEU A 436 -7.19 16.37 16.33
C LEU A 436 -6.20 17.36 15.71
N LYS A 437 -6.50 18.66 15.75
CA LYS A 437 -5.61 19.71 15.22
C LYS A 437 -4.34 19.92 16.04
N GLU A 438 -4.34 19.53 17.33
CA GLU A 438 -3.16 19.59 18.19
C GLU A 438 -2.24 18.37 18.03
N ILE A 439 -2.74 17.24 17.51
CA ILE A 439 -1.95 16.01 17.30
C ILE A 439 -0.63 16.25 16.55
N PRO A 440 -0.60 17.00 15.42
CA PRO A 440 0.64 17.28 14.71
C PRO A 440 1.74 17.92 15.58
N ASN A 441 1.37 18.87 16.46
CA ASN A 441 2.30 19.52 17.35
C ASN A 441 2.90 18.53 18.37
N GLY A 442 2.08 17.61 18.85
CA GLY A 442 2.51 16.53 19.74
C GLY A 442 3.49 15.57 19.07
N ILE A 443 3.22 15.17 17.84
CA ILE A 443 4.11 14.28 17.07
C ILE A 443 5.46 14.97 16.81
N GLU A 444 5.48 16.27 16.48
CA GLU A 444 6.74 17.01 16.31
C GLU A 444 7.61 16.99 17.59
N GLN A 445 6.99 17.05 18.77
CA GLN A 445 7.71 16.95 20.06
C GLN A 445 8.27 15.55 20.27
N ILE A 446 7.51 14.50 19.97
CA ILE A 446 7.94 13.10 20.08
C ILE A 446 9.15 12.86 19.17
N LEU A 447 9.10 13.31 17.92
CA LEU A 447 10.18 13.12 16.95
C LEU A 447 11.47 13.86 17.34
N LYS A 448 11.38 14.96 18.08
CA LYS A 448 12.54 15.69 18.62
C LYS A 448 13.19 14.99 19.80
N ASN A 449 12.45 14.16 20.55
CA ASN A 449 12.90 13.52 21.81
C ASN A 449 13.01 11.99 21.66
N LYS A 450 13.62 11.55 20.57
CA LYS A 450 13.70 10.11 20.20
C LYS A 450 14.88 9.35 20.81
N GLU A 451 15.81 10.05 21.46
CA GLU A 451 17.08 9.47 21.98
C GLU A 451 16.84 8.37 22.99
N ASP A 452 15.84 8.50 23.85
CA ASP A 452 15.52 7.50 24.86
C ASP A 452 14.95 6.23 24.25
N ILE A 453 14.14 6.38 23.17
CA ILE A 453 13.65 5.23 22.40
C ILE A 453 14.82 4.49 21.74
N GLN A 454 15.76 5.24 21.15
CA GLN A 454 16.95 4.68 20.52
C GLN A 454 17.81 3.89 21.51
N LYS A 455 18.09 4.47 22.69
CA LYS A 455 18.85 3.78 23.76
C LYS A 455 18.15 2.51 24.22
N PHE A 456 16.83 2.56 24.39
CA PHE A 456 16.06 1.40 24.79
C PHE A 456 16.10 0.28 23.74
N ALA A 457 15.93 0.62 22.46
CA ALA A 457 16.06 -0.30 21.35
C ALA A 457 17.45 -0.94 21.28
N HIS A 458 18.53 -0.13 21.43
CA HIS A 458 19.91 -0.62 21.49
C HIS A 458 20.12 -1.69 22.58
N ASN A 459 19.50 -1.53 23.74
CA ASN A 459 19.65 -2.49 24.84
C ASN A 459 18.81 -3.79 24.66
N HIS A 460 17.82 -3.78 23.76
CA HIS A 460 16.83 -4.84 23.64
C HIS A 460 16.69 -5.46 22.25
N TYR A 461 17.45 -5.03 21.24
CA TYR A 461 17.31 -5.50 19.84
C TYR A 461 17.50 -7.01 19.64
N ASN A 462 18.14 -7.69 20.60
CA ASN A 462 18.34 -9.14 20.58
C ASN A 462 17.17 -9.94 21.22
N ALA A 463 16.07 -9.27 21.60
CA ALA A 463 14.89 -9.94 22.11
C ALA A 463 14.37 -10.97 21.09
N LYS A 464 14.08 -12.19 21.56
CA LYS A 464 13.58 -13.28 20.71
C LYS A 464 12.10 -13.11 20.37
N SER A 465 11.34 -12.60 21.33
CA SER A 465 9.91 -12.37 21.26
C SER A 465 9.54 -11.14 22.07
N ILE A 466 8.59 -10.35 21.58
CA ILE A 466 8.11 -9.13 22.23
C ILE A 466 6.59 -9.18 22.25
N PHE A 467 6.02 -8.90 23.44
CA PHE A 467 4.57 -8.83 23.60
C PHE A 467 4.11 -7.37 23.65
N PHE A 468 3.01 -7.11 22.99
CA PHE A 468 2.31 -5.82 23.07
C PHE A 468 1.01 -6.04 23.81
N ILE A 469 0.73 -5.26 24.84
CA ILE A 469 -0.52 -5.37 25.58
C ILE A 469 -1.21 -4.02 25.73
N GLY A 470 -2.51 -3.99 25.50
CA GLY A 470 -3.32 -2.79 25.62
C GLY A 470 -4.77 -3.11 25.98
N ARG A 471 -5.56 -2.08 26.23
CA ARG A 471 -7.01 -2.21 26.45
C ARG A 471 -7.75 -1.20 25.59
N SER A 472 -8.89 -1.62 25.01
CA SER A 472 -9.71 -0.75 24.13
C SER A 472 -8.88 -0.22 22.96
N LEU A 473 -8.84 1.10 22.73
CA LEU A 473 -8.05 1.74 21.67
C LEU A 473 -6.56 1.41 21.76
N ASP A 474 -5.99 1.26 22.96
CA ASP A 474 -4.58 0.89 23.13
C ASP A 474 -4.30 -0.57 22.72
N TYR A 475 -5.29 -1.47 22.79
CA TYR A 475 -5.16 -2.81 22.23
C TYR A 475 -5.14 -2.75 20.68
N ALA A 476 -6.04 -1.98 20.07
CA ALA A 476 -6.02 -1.77 18.64
C ALA A 476 -4.69 -1.18 18.14
N LEU A 477 -4.13 -0.22 18.91
CA LEU A 477 -2.81 0.36 18.65
C LEU A 477 -1.66 -0.66 18.83
N SER A 478 -1.77 -1.55 19.80
CA SER A 478 -0.80 -2.64 20.06
C SER A 478 -0.68 -3.61 18.88
N LEU A 479 -1.78 -3.86 18.15
CA LEU A 479 -1.77 -4.69 16.94
C LEU A 479 -0.86 -4.07 15.87
N GLU A 480 -0.97 -2.75 15.66
CA GLU A 480 -0.13 -2.04 14.69
C GLU A 480 1.34 -1.98 15.12
N GLY A 481 1.62 -1.67 16.38
CA GLY A 481 2.99 -1.66 16.90
C GLY A 481 3.69 -3.02 16.75
N SER A 482 2.96 -4.10 17.03
CA SER A 482 3.45 -5.48 16.83
C SER A 482 3.71 -5.77 15.35
N LEU A 483 2.82 -5.35 14.43
CA LEU A 483 3.01 -5.53 13.00
C LEU A 483 4.25 -4.78 12.50
N LYS A 484 4.40 -3.48 12.83
CA LYS A 484 5.60 -2.71 12.43
C LYS A 484 6.89 -3.37 12.86
N LEU A 485 6.95 -3.85 14.09
CA LEU A 485 8.14 -4.52 14.62
C LEU A 485 8.46 -5.80 13.81
N LYS A 486 7.46 -6.64 13.55
CA LYS A 486 7.63 -7.88 12.77
C LYS A 486 8.15 -7.61 11.36
N GLU A 487 7.55 -6.63 10.70
CA GLU A 487 7.82 -6.32 9.29
C GLU A 487 9.29 -5.94 9.05
N ILE A 488 9.85 -5.09 9.90
CA ILE A 488 11.16 -4.49 9.62
C ILE A 488 12.32 -5.07 10.44
N SER A 489 12.05 -5.61 11.66
CA SER A 489 13.09 -6.17 12.52
C SER A 489 13.17 -7.71 12.48
N TYR A 490 12.14 -8.36 11.94
CA TYR A 490 11.98 -9.82 11.91
C TYR A 490 11.92 -10.45 13.32
N ILE A 491 11.67 -9.66 14.35
CA ILE A 491 11.45 -10.15 15.71
C ILE A 491 10.01 -10.63 15.80
N HIS A 492 9.82 -11.86 16.27
CA HIS A 492 8.47 -12.35 16.55
C HIS A 492 7.80 -11.49 17.61
N SER A 493 6.59 -11.02 17.33
CA SER A 493 5.81 -10.25 18.29
C SER A 493 4.32 -10.51 18.15
N GLU A 494 3.60 -10.40 19.25
CA GLU A 494 2.15 -10.56 19.32
C GLU A 494 1.52 -9.47 20.17
N ALA A 495 0.28 -9.12 19.83
CA ALA A 495 -0.50 -8.14 20.59
C ALA A 495 -1.70 -8.81 21.24
N TYR A 496 -1.93 -8.50 22.52
CA TYR A 496 -3.01 -9.07 23.33
C TYR A 496 -3.82 -7.97 24.04
N ALA A 497 -5.12 -8.20 24.16
CA ALA A 497 -5.90 -7.45 25.13
C ALA A 497 -5.35 -7.73 26.54
N GLY A 498 -5.01 -6.69 27.32
CA GLY A 498 -4.29 -6.83 28.58
C GLY A 498 -4.98 -7.75 29.60
N GLY A 499 -6.32 -7.85 29.56
CA GLY A 499 -7.08 -8.80 30.39
C GLY A 499 -6.97 -10.23 29.92
N GLU A 500 -6.86 -10.45 28.61
CA GLU A 500 -6.83 -11.78 27.98
C GLU A 500 -5.49 -12.50 28.19
N LEU A 501 -4.43 -11.75 28.46
CA LEU A 501 -3.10 -12.33 28.71
C LEU A 501 -3.12 -13.46 29.77
N LYS A 502 -3.99 -13.33 30.79
CA LYS A 502 -4.14 -14.31 31.87
C LYS A 502 -4.72 -15.66 31.45
N HIS A 503 -5.42 -15.69 30.34
CA HIS A 503 -6.15 -16.88 29.87
C HIS A 503 -5.30 -17.82 29.01
N GLY A 504 -3.98 -17.71 29.07
CA GLY A 504 -3.05 -18.63 28.42
C GLY A 504 -1.68 -18.00 28.18
N THR A 505 -1.61 -16.92 27.44
CA THR A 505 -0.37 -16.34 26.91
C THR A 505 0.62 -15.86 27.99
N ILE A 506 0.16 -15.52 29.18
CA ILE A 506 1.03 -15.16 30.32
C ILE A 506 2.03 -16.27 30.67
N ALA A 507 1.77 -17.51 30.25
CA ALA A 507 2.70 -18.63 30.40
C ALA A 507 4.02 -18.44 29.64
N LEU A 508 4.02 -17.57 28.61
CA LEU A 508 5.20 -17.24 27.81
C LEU A 508 6.05 -16.11 28.42
N ILE A 509 5.56 -15.48 29.50
CA ILE A 509 6.29 -14.40 30.16
C ILE A 509 7.29 -15.00 31.13
N GLU A 510 8.56 -14.81 30.86
CA GLU A 510 9.70 -15.22 31.66
C GLU A 510 10.64 -14.04 31.94
N LYS A 511 11.68 -14.27 32.76
CA LYS A 511 12.65 -13.23 33.09
C LYS A 511 13.31 -12.66 31.81
N GLY A 512 13.18 -11.34 31.63
CA GLY A 512 13.75 -10.62 30.49
C GLY A 512 12.83 -10.54 29.27
N THR A 513 11.64 -11.17 29.29
CA THR A 513 10.65 -10.98 28.22
C THR A 513 10.27 -9.51 28.10
N LEU A 514 10.39 -8.94 26.91
CA LEU A 514 10.03 -7.53 26.65
C LEU A 514 8.52 -7.41 26.40
N VAL A 515 7.89 -6.48 27.10
CA VAL A 515 6.47 -6.17 26.99
C VAL A 515 6.29 -4.68 26.74
N VAL A 516 5.63 -4.32 25.65
CA VAL A 516 5.31 -2.93 25.25
C VAL A 516 3.85 -2.63 25.58
N CYS A 517 3.60 -1.55 26.31
CA CYS A 517 2.29 -1.21 26.86
C CYS A 517 1.88 0.22 26.48
N PRO A 518 1.13 0.44 25.37
CA PRO A 518 0.40 1.69 25.19
C PRO A 518 -0.67 1.86 26.28
N MET A 519 -0.74 3.06 26.86
CA MET A 519 -1.59 3.38 28.01
C MET A 519 -2.11 4.82 27.91
N THR A 520 -2.94 5.07 26.90
CA THR A 520 -3.47 6.42 26.62
C THR A 520 -4.89 6.64 27.13
N GLN A 521 -5.57 5.56 27.56
CA GLN A 521 -6.96 5.59 27.97
C GLN A 521 -7.08 5.82 29.48
N ASP A 522 -7.37 7.06 29.92
CA ASP A 522 -7.44 7.45 31.34
C ASP A 522 -8.35 6.54 32.18
N ALA A 523 -9.52 6.19 31.64
CA ALA A 523 -10.49 5.32 32.35
C ALA A 523 -9.98 3.88 32.57
N LEU A 524 -8.93 3.46 31.86
CA LEU A 524 -8.38 2.12 31.92
C LEU A 524 -6.97 2.08 32.54
N PHE A 525 -6.45 3.23 32.96
CA PHE A 525 -5.08 3.40 33.42
C PHE A 525 -4.73 2.42 34.56
N GLU A 526 -5.49 2.41 35.64
CA GLU A 526 -5.28 1.52 36.78
C GLU A 526 -5.37 0.04 36.41
N LYS A 527 -6.22 -0.31 35.45
CA LYS A 527 -6.33 -1.69 34.95
C LYS A 527 -5.06 -2.12 34.23
N MET A 528 -4.47 -1.20 33.43
CA MET A 528 -3.21 -1.46 32.74
C MET A 528 -2.03 -1.51 33.72
N VAL A 529 -1.97 -0.63 34.72
CA VAL A 529 -0.97 -0.72 35.80
C VAL A 529 -1.01 -2.11 36.49
N SER A 530 -2.21 -2.65 36.76
CA SER A 530 -2.35 -3.99 37.26
C SER A 530 -1.77 -5.06 36.31
N ASN A 531 -2.04 -4.94 34.98
CA ASN A 531 -1.47 -5.88 34.02
C ASN A 531 0.06 -5.78 33.92
N ILE A 532 0.63 -4.57 34.04
CA ILE A 532 2.08 -4.39 34.12
C ILE A 532 2.65 -5.12 35.33
N ARG A 533 2.05 -4.95 36.53
CA ARG A 533 2.50 -5.65 37.74
C ARG A 533 2.48 -7.17 37.59
N GLU A 534 1.49 -7.72 36.89
CA GLU A 534 1.37 -9.15 36.62
C GLU A 534 2.52 -9.70 35.77
N VAL A 535 2.90 -9.00 34.68
CA VAL A 535 4.04 -9.43 33.85
C VAL A 535 5.38 -9.15 34.54
N LYS A 536 5.48 -8.04 35.29
CA LYS A 536 6.67 -7.71 36.10
C LYS A 536 6.93 -8.76 37.21
N ALA A 537 5.89 -9.29 37.84
CA ALA A 537 6.00 -10.36 38.82
C ALA A 537 6.63 -11.64 38.24
N ARG A 538 6.67 -11.80 36.92
CA ARG A 538 7.32 -12.91 36.18
C ARG A 538 8.67 -12.53 35.61
N GLY A 539 9.14 -11.31 35.90
CA GLY A 539 10.45 -10.82 35.47
C GLY A 539 10.48 -10.18 34.07
N ALA A 540 9.33 -9.79 33.53
CA ALA A 540 9.28 -9.04 32.30
C ALA A 540 9.98 -7.67 32.40
N VAL A 541 10.54 -7.21 31.30
CA VAL A 541 10.97 -5.81 31.07
C VAL A 541 9.84 -5.08 30.37
N VAL A 542 9.42 -3.93 30.91
CA VAL A 542 8.24 -3.21 30.44
C VAL A 542 8.61 -1.84 29.89
N LEU A 543 8.25 -1.61 28.63
CA LEU A 543 8.21 -0.30 27.98
C LEU A 543 6.76 0.20 27.99
N ALA A 544 6.47 1.27 28.72
CA ALA A 544 5.16 1.91 28.72
C ALA A 544 5.15 3.18 27.86
N ILE A 545 4.05 3.41 27.15
CA ILE A 545 3.82 4.64 26.37
C ILE A 545 2.55 5.29 26.89
N THR A 546 2.64 6.51 27.40
CA THR A 546 1.52 7.17 28.08
C THR A 546 1.50 8.68 27.84
N GLN A 547 0.45 9.34 28.31
CA GLN A 547 0.39 10.80 28.33
C GLN A 547 1.28 11.38 29.46
N GLU A 548 1.82 12.59 29.27
CA GLU A 548 2.78 13.20 30.21
C GLU A 548 2.27 13.24 31.64
N LYS A 549 1.00 13.54 31.85
CA LYS A 549 0.35 13.57 33.18
C LYS A 549 0.48 12.29 33.98
N ASN A 550 0.67 11.13 33.33
CA ASN A 550 0.72 9.80 33.95
C ASN A 550 2.16 9.29 34.18
N LYS A 551 3.18 10.02 33.71
CA LYS A 551 4.59 9.61 33.72
C LYS A 551 5.07 9.16 35.09
N THR A 552 4.96 10.06 36.08
CA THR A 552 5.47 9.84 37.45
C THR A 552 4.88 8.59 38.10
N GLU A 553 3.62 8.25 37.81
CA GLU A 553 3.00 7.04 38.37
C GLU A 553 3.54 5.78 37.69
N LEU A 554 3.74 5.81 36.37
CA LEU A 554 4.25 4.65 35.63
C LEU A 554 5.73 4.38 35.85
N GLU A 555 6.56 5.40 36.10
CA GLU A 555 7.97 5.24 36.48
C GLU A 555 8.17 4.39 37.74
N LYS A 556 7.13 4.23 38.56
CA LYS A 556 7.16 3.33 39.75
C LYS A 556 7.02 1.84 39.39
N THR A 557 6.54 1.53 38.18
CA THR A 557 6.18 0.15 37.83
C THR A 557 6.78 -0.34 36.51
N ALA A 558 6.97 0.53 35.52
CA ALA A 558 7.60 0.20 34.23
C ALA A 558 9.13 0.42 34.29
N ASP A 559 9.87 -0.30 33.44
CA ASP A 559 11.33 -0.12 33.34
C ASP A 559 11.70 1.10 32.50
N MET A 560 10.82 1.44 31.53
CA MET A 560 10.94 2.62 30.69
C MET A 560 9.56 3.22 30.45
N VAL A 561 9.46 4.53 30.52
CA VAL A 561 8.24 5.29 30.22
C VAL A 561 8.54 6.29 29.12
N LEU A 562 7.86 6.15 27.99
CA LEU A 562 7.83 7.15 26.93
C LEU A 562 6.54 7.95 27.07
N THR A 563 6.64 9.25 26.85
CA THR A 563 5.47 10.13 26.96
C THR A 563 5.07 10.74 25.64
N ILE A 564 3.78 10.91 25.47
CA ILE A 564 3.17 11.76 24.47
C ILE A 564 2.57 12.99 25.16
N PRO A 565 2.45 14.14 24.50
CA PRO A 565 1.74 15.29 25.06
C PRO A 565 0.31 14.96 25.47
N ASP A 566 -0.19 15.66 26.48
CA ASP A 566 -1.55 15.48 26.98
C ASP A 566 -2.58 15.94 25.92
N VAL A 567 -3.43 15.03 25.52
CA VAL A 567 -4.54 15.23 24.59
C VAL A 567 -5.77 14.45 25.07
N ASP A 568 -6.92 14.66 24.40
CA ASP A 568 -8.09 13.83 24.68
C ASP A 568 -7.78 12.35 24.45
N SER A 569 -8.15 11.50 25.41
CA SER A 569 -7.90 10.04 25.36
C SER A 569 -8.45 9.37 24.11
N LEU A 570 -9.53 9.92 23.53
CA LEU A 570 -10.11 9.40 22.28
C LEU A 570 -9.15 9.60 21.10
N THR A 571 -8.44 10.72 21.01
CA THR A 571 -7.54 11.07 19.89
C THR A 571 -6.08 10.68 20.14
N ALA A 572 -5.71 10.38 21.38
CA ALA A 572 -4.37 10.03 21.79
C ALA A 572 -3.71 8.86 21.01
N PRO A 573 -4.45 7.85 20.48
CA PRO A 573 -3.87 6.78 19.66
C PRO A 573 -3.09 7.28 18.44
N ILE A 574 -3.49 8.41 17.81
CA ILE A 574 -2.80 8.97 16.65
C ILE A 574 -1.39 9.45 17.02
N SER A 575 -1.21 10.04 18.22
CA SER A 575 0.13 10.43 18.70
C SER A 575 0.93 9.23 19.20
N ALA A 576 0.25 8.25 19.83
CA ALA A 576 0.92 7.15 20.50
C ALA A 576 1.46 6.07 19.55
N VAL A 577 1.06 6.08 18.28
CA VAL A 577 1.66 5.20 17.28
C VAL A 577 3.08 5.62 16.90
N THR A 578 3.40 6.91 16.90
CA THR A 578 4.72 7.42 16.51
C THR A 578 5.87 6.85 17.39
N PRO A 579 5.78 6.80 18.74
CA PRO A 579 6.78 6.08 19.55
C PRO A 579 6.91 4.59 19.22
N LEU A 580 5.81 3.91 18.82
CA LEU A 580 5.84 2.50 18.43
C LEU A 580 6.56 2.31 17.08
N GLN A 581 6.33 3.21 16.13
CA GLN A 581 7.03 3.22 14.84
C GLN A 581 8.53 3.48 15.03
N LEU A 582 8.90 4.48 15.84
CA LEU A 582 10.30 4.77 16.19
C LEU A 582 10.97 3.59 16.89
N PHE A 583 10.27 2.93 17.83
CA PHE A 583 10.78 1.73 18.50
C PHE A 583 11.07 0.62 17.49
N ALA A 584 10.13 0.30 16.61
CA ALA A 584 10.31 -0.70 15.58
C ALA A 584 11.49 -0.34 14.64
N TYR A 585 11.58 0.92 14.22
CA TYR A 585 12.65 1.45 13.38
C TYR A 585 14.03 1.25 14.01
N TYR A 586 14.23 1.69 15.26
CA TYR A 586 15.52 1.56 15.92
C TYR A 586 15.89 0.10 16.23
N MET A 587 14.91 -0.73 16.59
CA MET A 587 15.12 -2.19 16.75
C MET A 587 15.64 -2.83 15.45
N ALA A 588 15.10 -2.42 14.32
CA ALA A 588 15.52 -2.91 13.00
C ALA A 588 16.92 -2.42 12.62
N LEU A 589 17.23 -1.14 12.87
CA LEU A 589 18.57 -0.59 12.62
C LEU A 589 19.65 -1.30 13.43
N GLU A 590 19.44 -1.51 14.73
CA GLU A 590 20.38 -2.21 15.61
C GLU A 590 20.64 -3.66 15.16
N LYS A 591 19.68 -4.27 14.45
CA LYS A 591 19.82 -5.60 13.84
C LYS A 591 20.46 -5.56 12.44
N GLY A 592 20.75 -4.38 11.89
CA GLY A 592 21.25 -4.22 10.52
C GLY A 592 20.25 -4.59 9.44
N CYS A 593 18.94 -4.46 9.73
CA CYS A 593 17.87 -4.73 8.77
C CYS A 593 17.63 -3.53 7.84
N ASP A 594 17.22 -3.80 6.60
CA ASP A 594 16.76 -2.77 5.66
C ASP A 594 15.33 -2.36 6.06
N VAL A 595 15.17 -1.14 6.59
CA VAL A 595 13.89 -0.64 7.10
C VAL A 595 12.96 -0.15 5.99
N ASP A 596 13.50 0.25 4.84
CA ASP A 596 12.72 0.72 3.69
C ASP A 596 12.22 -0.44 2.82
N LYS A 597 13.04 -1.48 2.67
CA LYS A 597 12.77 -2.64 1.82
C LYS A 597 13.02 -3.94 2.60
N PRO A 598 12.18 -4.24 3.61
CA PRO A 598 12.32 -5.46 4.40
C PRO A 598 12.08 -6.69 3.54
N ARG A 599 12.83 -7.77 3.85
CA ARG A 599 12.76 -9.02 3.08
C ARG A 599 11.34 -9.59 3.03
N ASN A 600 10.97 -10.22 1.91
CA ASN A 600 9.71 -10.92 1.72
C ASN A 600 8.45 -10.04 1.85
N LEU A 601 8.57 -8.73 1.72
CA LEU A 601 7.44 -7.79 1.75
C LEU A 601 7.46 -6.88 0.53
N ALA A 602 6.28 -6.49 0.10
CA ALA A 602 6.05 -5.49 -0.94
C ALA A 602 5.09 -4.41 -0.42
N LYS A 603 5.25 -3.16 -0.91
CA LYS A 603 4.45 -2.01 -0.46
C LYS A 603 2.95 -2.19 -0.67
N SER A 604 2.55 -2.85 -1.72
CA SER A 604 1.14 -3.13 -2.03
C SER A 604 1.03 -4.49 -2.72
N VAL A 605 0.04 -5.29 -2.32
CA VAL A 605 -0.22 -6.62 -2.86
C VAL A 605 -1.36 -6.51 -3.88
N THR A 606 -1.05 -6.72 -5.16
CA THR A 606 -2.00 -6.66 -6.29
C THR A 606 -2.18 -8.02 -6.96
N VAL A 607 -1.92 -9.07 -6.24
CA VAL A 607 -2.13 -10.47 -6.62
C VAL A 607 -2.72 -11.23 -5.43
N GLU A 608 -3.49 -12.27 -5.71
CA GLU A 608 -3.94 -13.23 -4.68
C GLU A 608 -2.88 -14.30 -4.40
#